data_add0a5d021db36d00d58096a8e9b3098
#
_entry.id   add0a5d021db36d00d58096a8e9b3098
#
_cell.length_a   1.000
_cell.length_b   1.000
_cell.length_c   1.000
_cell.angle_alpha   90.00
_cell.angle_beta   90.00
_cell.angle_gamma   90.00
#
_symmetry.space_group_name_H-M   'P 1'
#
loop_
_entity.id
_entity.type
_entity.pdbx_description
1 polymer ?
#
loop_
_entity_poly.entity_id
_entity_poly.type
_entity_poly.pdbx_seq_one_letter_code
_entity_poly.pdbx_strand_id
1 'polypeptide(L)'
;MQSLLQRFQPLMIRVAALICVAFVLMGQSADVRFAAFADPDGGYDVAVIEHLRISVPSRGRAAWMEAERGSWEPWLAQQTGFLGRDLLWDPETEEGTLLIRWSSREACKAIPSEQVAEVQDRFEQLAREAMALPQEMDNPFPLVFEGELLRP
;
A
#
# COMPACT_ATOMS: atom_id res chain seq x y z
N MET A 1 -20.18 28.93 -33.64
CA MET A 1 -19.75 28.20 -32.43
C MET A 1 -18.24 28.13 -32.26
N GLN A 2 -17.43 28.86 -33.04
CA GLN A 2 -15.95 28.87 -32.97
C GLN A 2 -15.34 30.12 -32.32
N SER A 3 -16.12 31.08 -31.87
CA SER A 3 -15.58 32.37 -31.37
C SER A 3 -15.36 32.43 -29.84
N LEU A 4 -15.84 31.46 -29.08
CA LEU A 4 -15.70 31.44 -27.61
C LEU A 4 -14.41 30.78 -27.14
N LEU A 5 -13.87 29.84 -27.90
CA LEU A 5 -12.63 29.12 -27.55
C LEU A 5 -11.35 29.97 -27.73
N GLN A 6 -11.38 30.98 -28.61
CA GLN A 6 -10.22 31.84 -28.85
C GLN A 6 -10.00 32.92 -27.76
N ARG A 7 -11.00 33.21 -26.94
CA ARG A 7 -10.88 34.24 -25.88
C ARG A 7 -10.26 33.76 -24.57
N PHE A 8 -10.20 32.46 -24.36
CA PHE A 8 -9.67 31.89 -23.10
C PHE A 8 -8.18 31.46 -23.16
N GLN A 9 -7.62 31.33 -24.38
CA GLN A 9 -6.20 30.93 -24.52
C GLN A 9 -5.19 31.94 -23.91
N PRO A 10 -5.33 33.25 -24.03
CA PRO A 10 -4.33 34.17 -23.48
C PRO A 10 -4.37 34.25 -21.94
N LEU A 11 -5.49 33.91 -21.31
CA LEU A 11 -5.62 33.94 -19.86
C LEU A 11 -4.92 32.73 -19.21
N MET A 12 -5.05 31.55 -19.81
CA MET A 12 -4.40 30.31 -19.32
C MET A 12 -2.88 30.40 -19.43
N ILE A 13 -2.34 30.98 -20.50
CA ILE A 13 -0.88 31.18 -20.67
C ILE A 13 -0.32 32.16 -19.64
N ARG A 14 -1.07 33.19 -19.27
CA ARG A 14 -0.65 34.19 -18.27
C ARG A 14 -0.65 33.61 -16.84
N VAL A 15 -1.59 32.74 -16.53
CA VAL A 15 -1.67 32.05 -15.23
C VAL A 15 -0.54 31.02 -15.10
N ALA A 16 -0.25 30.27 -16.16
CA ALA A 16 0.86 29.31 -16.17
C ALA A 16 2.23 30.01 -16.03
N ALA A 17 2.43 31.17 -16.67
CA ALA A 17 3.66 31.95 -16.55
C ALA A 17 3.86 32.53 -15.14
N LEU A 18 2.78 32.97 -14.49
CA LEU A 18 2.83 33.47 -13.10
C LEU A 18 3.15 32.36 -12.09
N ILE A 19 2.66 31.16 -12.31
CA ILE A 19 2.98 29.99 -11.45
C ILE A 19 4.45 29.60 -11.62
N CYS A 20 4.98 29.60 -12.84
CA CYS A 20 6.41 29.30 -13.07
C CYS A 20 7.35 30.37 -12.44
N VAL A 21 6.98 31.64 -12.46
CA VAL A 21 7.78 32.71 -11.84
C VAL A 21 7.75 32.62 -10.30
N ALA A 22 6.62 32.22 -9.71
CA ALA A 22 6.53 32.00 -8.27
C ALA A 22 7.38 30.80 -7.82
N PHE A 23 7.49 29.76 -8.64
CA PHE A 23 8.35 28.60 -8.35
C PHE A 23 9.84 28.92 -8.47
N VAL A 24 10.25 29.81 -9.40
CA VAL A 24 11.64 30.22 -9.57
C VAL A 24 12.09 31.16 -8.44
N LEU A 25 11.19 31.98 -7.89
CA LEU A 25 11.52 32.90 -6.78
C LEU A 25 11.51 32.19 -5.41
N MET A 26 10.86 31.01 -5.27
CA MET A 26 10.94 30.18 -4.07
C MET A 26 12.14 29.20 -4.10
N GLY A 27 12.92 29.19 -5.18
CA GLY A 27 14.07 28.30 -5.38
C GLY A 27 15.38 28.75 -4.74
N GLN A 28 15.39 29.74 -3.85
CA GLN A 28 16.59 30.14 -3.10
C GLN A 28 16.37 29.98 -1.61
N SER A 29 17.09 28.99 -1.07
CA SER A 29 17.36 28.79 0.35
C SER A 29 16.24 28.14 1.18
N ALA A 30 15.94 26.91 0.90
CA ALA A 30 15.87 25.95 1.98
C ALA A 30 16.76 24.77 1.53
N ASP A 31 17.95 24.68 2.10
CA ASP A 31 18.48 23.37 2.45
C ASP A 31 17.38 22.72 3.30
N VAL A 32 16.37 22.18 2.64
CA VAL A 32 15.57 21.13 3.19
C VAL A 32 16.57 19.98 3.30
N ARG A 33 17.36 20.02 4.38
CA ARG A 33 17.88 18.79 4.94
C ARG A 33 16.62 18.00 5.14
N PHE A 34 16.38 17.07 4.21
CA PHE A 34 15.61 15.90 4.53
C PHE A 34 16.32 15.38 5.77
N ALA A 35 15.83 15.78 6.95
CA ALA A 35 16.11 15.05 8.14
C ALA A 35 15.76 13.63 7.72
N ALA A 36 16.78 12.82 7.50
CA ALA A 36 16.59 11.40 7.36
C ALA A 36 15.61 11.12 8.49
N PHE A 37 14.39 10.70 8.14
CA PHE A 37 13.44 10.26 9.13
C PHE A 37 14.23 9.18 9.86
N ALA A 38 14.79 9.56 11.02
CA ALA A 38 15.39 8.58 11.90
C ALA A 38 14.26 7.59 12.10
N ASP A 39 14.52 6.36 11.67
CA ASP A 39 13.59 5.27 11.87
C ASP A 39 13.19 5.33 13.36
N PRO A 40 11.94 5.64 13.70
CA PRO A 40 11.54 5.84 15.09
C PRO A 40 11.80 4.59 15.95
N ASP A 41 12.04 3.44 15.34
CA ASP A 41 12.26 2.15 15.97
C ASP A 41 13.76 1.75 16.06
N GLY A 42 14.71 2.69 15.77
CA GLY A 42 16.14 2.46 16.07
C GLY A 42 16.75 1.25 15.40
N GLY A 43 16.88 1.28 14.07
CA GLY A 43 17.92 0.49 13.42
C GLY A 43 17.58 -0.93 13.01
N TYR A 44 16.38 -1.21 12.54
CA TYR A 44 16.16 -2.41 11.75
C TYR A 44 16.59 -2.13 10.30
N ASP A 45 17.63 -2.85 9.84
CA ASP A 45 17.98 -2.89 8.42
C ASP A 45 16.87 -3.62 7.67
N VAL A 46 15.85 -2.86 7.23
CA VAL A 46 14.82 -3.39 6.34
C VAL A 46 15.47 -3.62 4.98
N ALA A 47 15.70 -4.87 4.62
CA ALA A 47 16.33 -5.23 3.35
C ALA A 47 15.34 -5.24 2.20
N VAL A 48 14.08 -5.61 2.46
CA VAL A 48 13.03 -5.67 1.44
C VAL A 48 11.66 -5.37 2.07
N ILE A 49 10.81 -4.70 1.30
CA ILE A 49 9.40 -4.52 1.62
C ILE A 49 8.59 -5.27 0.56
N GLU A 50 7.87 -6.29 0.98
CA GLU A 50 6.87 -6.93 0.14
C GLU A 50 5.67 -5.98 0.01
N HIS A 51 5.30 -5.69 -1.23
CA HIS A 51 4.20 -4.78 -1.55
C HIS A 51 3.08 -5.54 -2.25
N LEU A 52 1.97 -5.67 -1.56
CA LEU A 52 0.78 -6.33 -2.09
C LEU A 52 -0.35 -5.31 -2.21
N ARG A 53 -1.19 -5.45 -3.25
CA ARG A 53 -2.47 -4.77 -3.32
C ARG A 53 -3.56 -5.80 -3.55
N ILE A 54 -4.67 -5.61 -2.86
CA ILE A 54 -5.84 -6.48 -2.91
C ILE A 54 -7.09 -5.63 -3.15
N SER A 55 -8.07 -6.18 -3.84
CA SER A 55 -9.37 -5.52 -4.01
C SER A 55 -10.16 -5.60 -2.71
N VAL A 56 -10.52 -4.44 -2.14
CA VAL A 56 -11.27 -4.34 -0.87
C VAL A 56 -12.41 -3.34 -1.03
N PRO A 57 -13.58 -3.77 -1.53
CA PRO A 57 -14.75 -2.90 -1.61
C PRO A 57 -15.09 -2.26 -0.28
N SER A 58 -15.56 -1.02 -0.27
CA SER A 58 -15.87 -0.23 0.93
C SER A 58 -16.72 -1.02 1.94
N ARG A 59 -17.73 -1.76 1.46
CA ARG A 59 -18.59 -2.62 2.29
C ARG A 59 -17.87 -3.80 2.94
N GLY A 60 -16.74 -4.25 2.36
CA GLY A 60 -15.95 -5.39 2.81
C GLY A 60 -14.80 -5.01 3.75
N ARG A 61 -14.49 -3.71 3.90
CA ARG A 61 -13.31 -3.26 4.64
C ARG A 61 -13.24 -3.79 6.08
N ALA A 62 -14.35 -3.80 6.80
CA ALA A 62 -14.39 -4.30 8.18
C ALA A 62 -14.10 -5.80 8.23
N ALA A 63 -14.67 -6.58 7.30
CA ALA A 63 -14.45 -8.02 7.19
C ALA A 63 -13.00 -8.34 6.80
N TRP A 64 -12.42 -7.58 5.87
CA TRP A 64 -11.00 -7.67 5.54
C TRP A 64 -10.11 -7.50 6.77
N MET A 65 -10.30 -6.41 7.53
CA MET A 65 -9.52 -6.13 8.73
C MET A 65 -9.69 -7.20 9.83
N GLU A 66 -10.88 -7.80 9.94
CA GLU A 66 -11.14 -8.90 10.85
C GLU A 66 -10.42 -10.17 10.42
N ALA A 67 -10.49 -10.52 9.14
CA ALA A 67 -9.80 -11.67 8.56
C ALA A 67 -8.27 -11.55 8.72
N GLU A 68 -7.70 -10.37 8.47
CA GLU A 68 -6.27 -10.08 8.66
C GLU A 68 -5.81 -10.32 10.10
N ARG A 69 -6.57 -9.84 11.09
CA ARG A 69 -6.27 -10.03 12.52
C ARG A 69 -6.39 -11.48 12.97
N GLY A 70 -7.27 -12.25 12.35
CA GLY A 70 -7.52 -13.65 12.69
C GLY A 70 -6.63 -14.66 11.96
N SER A 71 -5.81 -14.21 11.00
CA SER A 71 -4.99 -15.07 10.14
C SER A 71 -3.56 -14.54 9.96
N TRP A 72 -3.36 -13.66 9.00
CA TRP A 72 -2.03 -13.18 8.59
C TRP A 72 -1.26 -12.47 9.71
N GLU A 73 -1.91 -11.65 10.53
CA GLU A 73 -1.23 -10.89 11.58
C GLU A 73 -0.52 -11.78 12.60
N PRO A 74 -1.21 -12.72 13.29
CA PRO A 74 -0.56 -13.59 14.26
C PRO A 74 0.41 -14.58 13.62
N TRP A 75 0.20 -14.96 12.35
CA TRP A 75 1.09 -15.87 11.64
C TRP A 75 2.40 -15.17 11.22
N LEU A 76 2.33 -13.98 10.63
CA LEU A 76 3.51 -13.18 10.25
C LEU A 76 4.37 -12.85 11.46
N ALA A 77 3.77 -12.53 12.59
CA ALA A 77 4.49 -12.21 13.82
C ALA A 77 5.41 -13.35 14.32
N GLN A 78 5.22 -14.59 13.86
CA GLN A 78 6.01 -15.75 14.19
C GLN A 78 7.13 -16.04 13.17
N GLN A 79 7.15 -15.34 12.03
CA GLN A 79 8.09 -15.62 10.96
C GLN A 79 9.46 -15.01 11.25
N THR A 80 10.51 -15.80 11.03
CA THR A 80 11.90 -15.33 11.17
C THR A 80 12.17 -14.20 10.17
N GLY A 81 12.69 -13.07 10.68
CA GLY A 81 13.02 -11.92 9.84
C GLY A 81 11.84 -10.98 9.54
N PHE A 82 10.63 -11.27 10.03
CA PHE A 82 9.51 -10.32 9.96
C PHE A 82 9.78 -9.12 10.88
N LEU A 83 9.64 -7.90 10.36
CA LEU A 83 9.91 -6.65 11.09
C LEU A 83 8.67 -5.81 11.35
N GLY A 84 7.54 -6.21 10.76
CA GLY A 84 6.27 -5.51 10.89
C GLY A 84 5.60 -5.26 9.55
N ARG A 85 4.35 -4.77 9.60
CA ARG A 85 3.59 -4.46 8.40
C ARG A 85 2.70 -3.24 8.59
N ASP A 86 2.37 -2.60 7.47
CA ASP A 86 1.34 -1.58 7.39
C ASP A 86 0.19 -2.09 6.52
N LEU A 87 -1.03 -1.85 6.98
CA LEU A 87 -2.26 -2.07 6.24
C LEU A 87 -2.88 -0.72 5.95
N LEU A 88 -2.96 -0.36 4.70
CA LEU A 88 -3.51 0.90 4.21
C LEU A 88 -4.72 0.59 3.33
N TRP A 89 -5.68 1.49 3.26
CA TRP A 89 -6.84 1.33 2.38
C TRP A 89 -7.12 2.62 1.64
N ASP A 90 -7.25 2.51 0.32
CA ASP A 90 -7.58 3.61 -0.57
C ASP A 90 -9.08 3.60 -0.88
N PRO A 91 -9.85 4.62 -0.44
CA PRO A 91 -11.29 4.70 -0.70
C PRO A 91 -11.65 5.02 -2.17
N GLU A 92 -10.71 5.58 -2.95
CA GLU A 92 -10.99 5.93 -4.35
C GLU A 92 -10.87 4.72 -5.27
N THR A 93 -9.86 3.87 -5.03
CA THR A 93 -9.65 2.65 -5.82
C THR A 93 -10.29 1.41 -5.19
N GLU A 94 -10.76 1.51 -3.94
CA GLU A 94 -11.24 0.38 -3.14
C GLU A 94 -10.19 -0.74 -3.05
N GLU A 95 -8.93 -0.35 -2.85
CA GLU A 95 -7.81 -1.28 -2.70
C GLU A 95 -7.20 -1.21 -1.30
N GLY A 96 -6.85 -2.37 -0.76
CA GLY A 96 -5.97 -2.53 0.38
C GLY A 96 -4.54 -2.64 -0.07
N THR A 97 -3.63 -1.85 0.53
CA THR A 97 -2.19 -1.94 0.32
C THR A 97 -1.53 -2.50 1.57
N LEU A 98 -0.75 -3.56 1.41
CA LEU A 98 0.04 -4.19 2.46
C LEU A 98 1.51 -3.94 2.17
N LEU A 99 2.22 -3.38 3.15
CA LEU A 99 3.67 -3.19 3.11
C LEU A 99 4.28 -4.03 4.23
N ILE A 100 4.87 -5.17 3.88
CA ILE A 100 5.44 -6.14 4.82
C ILE A 100 6.95 -6.00 4.82
N ARG A 101 7.53 -5.64 5.96
CA ARG A 101 8.97 -5.40 6.11
C ARG A 101 9.70 -6.65 6.57
N TRP A 102 10.81 -6.96 5.89
CA TRP A 102 11.66 -8.11 6.19
C TRP A 102 13.13 -7.70 6.40
N SER A 103 13.80 -8.37 7.32
CA SER A 103 15.22 -8.16 7.61
C SER A 103 16.15 -8.65 6.50
N SER A 104 15.69 -9.60 5.69
CA SER A 104 16.39 -10.05 4.48
C SER A 104 15.41 -10.61 3.45
N ARG A 105 15.82 -10.62 2.17
CA ARG A 105 15.07 -11.24 1.09
C ARG A 105 15.02 -12.76 1.25
N GLU A 106 16.08 -13.35 1.77
CA GLU A 106 16.18 -14.78 2.04
C GLU A 106 15.13 -15.20 3.09
N ALA A 107 14.96 -14.41 4.16
CA ALA A 107 13.96 -14.68 5.19
C ALA A 107 12.54 -14.67 4.58
N CYS A 108 12.22 -13.68 3.76
CA CYS A 108 10.95 -13.60 3.04
C CYS A 108 10.73 -14.83 2.13
N LYS A 109 11.75 -15.25 1.36
CA LYS A 109 11.67 -16.35 0.40
C LYS A 109 11.80 -17.75 1.03
N ALA A 110 12.23 -17.84 2.30
CA ALA A 110 12.38 -19.12 3.00
C ALA A 110 11.05 -19.71 3.50
N ILE A 111 9.96 -18.96 3.43
CA ILE A 111 8.66 -19.41 3.91
C ILE A 111 8.11 -20.48 2.93
N PRO A 112 7.76 -21.68 3.42
CA PRO A 112 7.20 -22.72 2.57
C PRO A 112 5.85 -22.32 2.00
N SER A 113 5.63 -22.59 0.72
CA SER A 113 4.38 -22.27 0.02
C SER A 113 3.14 -22.92 0.63
N GLU A 114 3.29 -24.12 1.22
CA GLU A 114 2.22 -24.79 1.92
C GLU A 114 1.73 -24.00 3.13
N GLN A 115 2.63 -23.40 3.91
CA GLN A 115 2.27 -22.57 5.08
C GLN A 115 1.58 -21.26 4.63
N VAL A 116 2.03 -20.69 3.51
CA VAL A 116 1.37 -19.53 2.91
C VAL A 116 -0.06 -19.89 2.47
N ALA A 117 -0.24 -21.05 1.84
CA ALA A 117 -1.55 -21.53 1.43
C ALA A 117 -2.48 -21.76 2.63
N GLU A 118 -2.00 -22.39 3.70
CA GLU A 118 -2.79 -22.63 4.92
C GLU A 118 -3.27 -21.32 5.58
N VAL A 119 -2.40 -20.31 5.69
CA VAL A 119 -2.82 -19.03 6.28
C VAL A 119 -3.75 -18.26 5.34
N GLN A 120 -3.57 -18.38 4.01
CA GLN A 120 -4.47 -17.80 3.02
C GLN A 120 -5.86 -18.45 3.10
N ASP A 121 -5.94 -19.77 3.17
CA ASP A 121 -7.22 -20.48 3.34
C ASP A 121 -7.94 -20.03 4.61
N ARG A 122 -7.20 -19.85 5.69
CA ARG A 122 -7.74 -19.32 6.94
C ARG A 122 -8.26 -17.90 6.79
N PHE A 123 -7.52 -17.04 6.11
CA PHE A 123 -7.94 -15.67 5.80
C PHE A 123 -9.26 -15.65 5.02
N GLU A 124 -9.33 -16.43 3.95
CA GLU A 124 -10.51 -16.49 3.09
C GLU A 124 -11.73 -17.03 3.81
N GLN A 125 -11.57 -18.06 4.66
CA GLN A 125 -12.63 -18.56 5.51
C GLN A 125 -13.20 -17.47 6.40
N LEU A 126 -12.33 -16.74 7.14
CA LEU A 126 -12.74 -15.66 8.05
C LEU A 126 -13.41 -14.51 7.29
N ALA A 127 -12.88 -14.18 6.10
CA ALA A 127 -13.44 -13.13 5.26
C ALA A 127 -14.87 -13.49 4.79
N ARG A 128 -15.09 -14.74 4.35
CA ARG A 128 -16.42 -15.22 3.96
C ARG A 128 -17.39 -15.26 5.14
N GLU A 129 -16.94 -15.72 6.31
CA GLU A 129 -17.73 -15.70 7.55
C GLU A 129 -18.15 -14.27 7.93
N ALA A 130 -17.21 -13.33 7.96
CA ALA A 130 -17.48 -11.93 8.34
C ALA A 130 -18.40 -11.20 7.34
N MET A 131 -18.41 -11.61 6.08
CA MET A 131 -19.29 -11.08 5.05
C MET A 131 -20.60 -11.86 4.88
N ALA A 132 -20.83 -12.91 5.66
CA ALA A 132 -21.95 -13.83 5.54
C ALA A 132 -22.09 -14.44 4.13
N LEU A 133 -20.96 -14.80 3.52
CA LEU A 133 -20.87 -15.42 2.20
C LEU A 133 -20.76 -16.94 2.31
N PRO A 134 -21.26 -17.72 1.30
CA PRO A 134 -21.02 -19.15 1.22
C PRO A 134 -19.53 -19.50 1.19
N GLN A 135 -19.14 -20.63 1.82
CA GLN A 135 -17.74 -21.04 1.88
C GLN A 135 -17.17 -21.50 0.53
N GLU A 136 -18.03 -21.82 -0.42
CA GLU A 136 -17.68 -22.21 -1.78
C GLU A 136 -17.41 -21.02 -2.72
N MET A 137 -17.66 -19.79 -2.25
CA MET A 137 -17.36 -18.60 -3.05
C MET A 137 -15.87 -18.37 -3.16
N ASP A 138 -15.48 -17.75 -4.27
CA ASP A 138 -14.11 -17.26 -4.49
C ASP A 138 -13.69 -16.29 -3.39
N ASN A 139 -12.36 -16.07 -3.27
CA ASN A 139 -11.80 -15.09 -2.35
C ASN A 139 -12.47 -13.72 -2.51
N PRO A 140 -13.13 -13.18 -1.47
CA PRO A 140 -13.79 -11.87 -1.54
C PRO A 140 -12.82 -10.70 -1.66
N PHE A 141 -11.53 -10.92 -1.39
CA PHE A 141 -10.46 -9.92 -1.43
C PHE A 141 -9.28 -10.39 -2.29
N PRO A 142 -9.44 -10.50 -3.62
CA PRO A 142 -8.40 -11.03 -4.49
C PRO A 142 -7.19 -10.12 -4.57
N LEU A 143 -6.02 -10.73 -4.69
CA LEU A 143 -4.76 -10.05 -4.97
C LEU A 143 -4.82 -9.43 -6.37
N VAL A 144 -4.48 -8.13 -6.48
CA VAL A 144 -4.44 -7.38 -7.74
C VAL A 144 -3.02 -6.97 -8.14
N PHE A 145 -2.10 -6.96 -7.18
CA PHE A 145 -0.69 -6.65 -7.43
C PHE A 145 0.21 -7.30 -6.37
N GLU A 146 1.38 -7.77 -6.81
CA GLU A 146 2.47 -8.25 -5.95
C GLU A 146 3.81 -7.71 -6.47
N GLY A 147 4.65 -7.22 -5.57
CA GLY A 147 5.97 -6.70 -5.90
C GLY A 147 6.87 -6.54 -4.68
N GLU A 148 8.12 -6.17 -4.93
CA GLU A 148 9.11 -5.89 -3.89
C GLU A 148 9.60 -4.44 -4.03
N LEU A 149 9.74 -3.75 -2.91
CA LEU A 149 10.37 -2.44 -2.82
C LEU A 149 11.72 -2.60 -2.12
N LEU A 150 12.76 -2.03 -2.71
CA LEU A 150 14.12 -2.04 -2.18
C LEU A 150 14.50 -0.61 -1.79
N ARG A 151 15.32 -0.45 -0.76
CA ARG A 151 15.94 0.85 -0.49
C ARG A 151 16.96 1.17 -1.59
N PRO A 152 17.04 2.42 -2.06
CA PRO A 152 18.00 2.85 -3.08
C PRO A 152 19.44 2.80 -2.59
#